data_c213d862a2c081b6e2da95996849a7a5
#
_entry.id   c213d862a2c081b6e2da95996849a7a5
#
_cell.length_a   1.000
_cell.length_b   1.000
_cell.length_c   1.000
_cell.angle_alpha   90.00
_cell.angle_beta   90.00
_cell.angle_gamma   90.00
#
_symmetry.space_group_name_H-M   'P 1'
#
loop_
_entity.id
_entity.type
_entity.pdbx_description
1 polymer ?
#
loop_
_entity_poly.entity_id
_entity_poly.type
_entity_poly.pdbx_seq_one_letter_code
_entity_poly.pdbx_strand_id
1 'polypeptide(L)'
;MAANKKLLMLPGDGIGPEVMGEVRRVVEWMDARRHVSFDIEDDLVGGTAYEVHKTSLADETMDKAMNVDAVMLGAVGGPQWDNVARDARPEAGLLRLRKEMDLFANLRPATCMPALAEASSLKNELVSGLDIMIVRELTSGTYFGQPKGMQTYEGQERCVDTTAYTHDEIERVVRAAFDLAIKRGKKLHSVEKANVMETGVFWRKIATEVGKDYPEVELEHMYADNCAMQLVRAPKQFDVIVTDNLFGDVLSDCAAMLTGSLGMLPSASLGAADESGRRRALYEPVHGSAPDIAGESKANPLATLLSFAMCLRYSFDMSDDAAMVEKACANVLDVGYRTGDIMQDGMTLVSTQQMGEKVCEELNKLAA
;
A
#
# COMPACT_ATOMS: atom_id res chain seq x y z
N MET A 1 -31.64 -4.47 6.38
CA MET A 1 -30.88 -5.36 5.50
C MET A 1 -29.44 -4.99 5.69
N ALA A 2 -28.52 -5.96 5.82
CA ALA A 2 -27.09 -5.70 5.84
C ALA A 2 -26.70 -4.92 4.56
N ALA A 3 -25.79 -3.95 4.68
CA ALA A 3 -25.28 -3.25 3.50
C ALA A 3 -24.44 -4.25 2.69
N ASN A 4 -24.80 -4.49 1.44
CA ASN A 4 -24.00 -5.34 0.55
C ASN A 4 -22.81 -4.56 0.04
N LYS A 5 -21.59 -5.02 0.32
CA LYS A 5 -20.32 -4.42 -0.08
C LYS A 5 -19.74 -5.20 -1.26
N LYS A 6 -19.55 -4.54 -2.40
CA LYS A 6 -18.99 -5.17 -3.59
C LYS A 6 -17.47 -5.14 -3.54
N LEU A 7 -16.85 -6.32 -3.59
CA LEU A 7 -15.41 -6.50 -3.47
C LEU A 7 -14.87 -7.33 -4.63
N LEU A 8 -13.97 -6.77 -5.43
CA LEU A 8 -13.21 -7.51 -6.43
C LEU A 8 -11.93 -8.04 -5.79
N MET A 9 -11.72 -9.34 -5.82
CA MET A 9 -10.51 -10.00 -5.37
C MET A 9 -9.64 -10.39 -6.56
N LEU A 10 -8.41 -9.86 -6.58
CA LEU A 10 -7.38 -10.12 -7.58
C LEU A 10 -6.17 -10.76 -6.91
N PRO A 11 -6.14 -12.10 -6.73
CA PRO A 11 -5.05 -12.76 -6.03
C PRO A 11 -3.68 -12.54 -6.68
N GLY A 12 -3.62 -12.54 -8.02
CA GLY A 12 -2.41 -12.32 -8.79
C GLY A 12 -1.45 -13.51 -8.77
N ASP A 13 -0.16 -13.21 -8.52
CA ASP A 13 0.97 -14.13 -8.74
C ASP A 13 1.66 -14.52 -7.42
N GLY A 14 2.48 -15.55 -7.49
CA GLY A 14 3.37 -15.97 -6.42
C GLY A 14 2.63 -16.29 -5.11
N ILE A 15 2.98 -15.59 -4.03
CA ILE A 15 2.31 -15.73 -2.72
C ILE A 15 0.92 -15.07 -2.66
N GLY A 16 0.55 -14.28 -3.67
CA GLY A 16 -0.73 -13.54 -3.71
C GLY A 16 -1.95 -14.40 -3.39
N PRO A 17 -2.14 -15.57 -4.05
CA PRO A 17 -3.26 -16.47 -3.74
C PRO A 17 -3.30 -16.95 -2.28
N GLU A 18 -2.15 -17.20 -1.66
CA GLU A 18 -2.07 -17.66 -0.27
C GLU A 18 -2.51 -16.57 0.72
N VAL A 19 -1.96 -15.36 0.58
CA VAL A 19 -2.28 -14.25 1.50
C VAL A 19 -3.70 -13.72 1.29
N MET A 20 -4.22 -13.76 0.05
CA MET A 20 -5.61 -13.41 -0.26
C MET A 20 -6.61 -14.46 0.26
N GLY A 21 -6.20 -15.72 0.35
CA GLY A 21 -6.99 -16.78 1.01
C GLY A 21 -7.30 -16.44 2.45
N GLU A 22 -6.36 -15.80 3.17
CA GLU A 22 -6.56 -15.41 4.56
C GLU A 22 -7.44 -14.16 4.69
N VAL A 23 -7.40 -13.24 3.71
CA VAL A 23 -8.39 -12.14 3.63
C VAL A 23 -9.79 -12.70 3.42
N ARG A 24 -9.97 -13.65 2.50
CA ARG A 24 -11.24 -14.32 2.27
C ARG A 24 -11.79 -14.97 3.55
N ARG A 25 -10.95 -15.64 4.32
CA ARG A 25 -11.30 -16.22 5.62
C ARG A 25 -11.87 -15.16 6.59
N VAL A 26 -11.24 -13.98 6.66
CA VAL A 26 -11.73 -12.88 7.52
C VAL A 26 -13.03 -12.29 6.97
N VAL A 27 -13.16 -12.13 5.65
CA VAL A 27 -14.40 -11.67 5.00
C VAL A 27 -15.57 -12.62 5.30
N GLU A 28 -15.37 -13.93 5.15
CA GLU A 28 -16.37 -14.97 5.48
C GLU A 28 -16.72 -14.96 6.98
N TRP A 29 -15.74 -14.73 7.84
CA TRP A 29 -15.97 -14.57 9.27
C TRP A 29 -16.85 -13.35 9.56
N MET A 30 -16.60 -12.21 8.89
CA MET A 30 -17.40 -10.99 9.05
C MET A 30 -18.82 -11.16 8.54
N ASP A 31 -19.00 -11.78 7.39
CA ASP A 31 -20.33 -12.10 6.82
C ASP A 31 -21.17 -12.97 7.77
N ALA A 32 -20.53 -13.93 8.44
CA ALA A 32 -21.19 -14.81 9.40
C ALA A 32 -21.45 -14.19 10.79
N ARG A 33 -20.67 -13.21 11.21
CA ARG A 33 -20.63 -12.70 12.60
C ARG A 33 -20.96 -11.22 12.76
N ARG A 34 -20.88 -10.45 11.70
CA ARG A 34 -21.17 -9.01 11.70
C ARG A 34 -22.42 -8.75 10.84
N HIS A 35 -23.06 -7.63 11.03
CA HIS A 35 -24.25 -7.25 10.23
C HIS A 35 -23.84 -6.62 8.89
N VAL A 36 -22.98 -7.31 8.14
CA VAL A 36 -22.47 -6.94 6.82
C VAL A 36 -22.55 -8.12 5.89
N SER A 37 -22.71 -7.87 4.59
CA SER A 37 -22.67 -8.88 3.54
C SER A 37 -21.71 -8.39 2.46
N PHE A 38 -20.88 -9.30 1.96
CA PHE A 38 -19.92 -9.03 0.89
C PHE A 38 -20.35 -9.78 -0.38
N ASP A 39 -20.42 -9.02 -1.48
CA ASP A 39 -20.59 -9.56 -2.83
C ASP A 39 -19.17 -9.61 -3.45
N ILE A 40 -18.60 -10.81 -3.47
CA ILE A 40 -17.21 -11.03 -3.87
C ILE A 40 -17.17 -11.51 -5.30
N GLU A 41 -16.43 -10.81 -6.15
CA GLU A 41 -16.03 -11.27 -7.46
C GLU A 41 -14.54 -11.61 -7.46
N ASP A 42 -14.15 -12.72 -8.09
CA ASP A 42 -12.76 -13.08 -8.33
C ASP A 42 -12.41 -12.85 -9.79
N ASP A 43 -11.18 -12.39 -10.04
CA ASP A 43 -10.67 -12.29 -11.40
C ASP A 43 -9.12 -12.38 -11.42
N LEU A 44 -8.54 -12.36 -12.62
CA LEU A 44 -7.11 -12.52 -12.85
C LEU A 44 -6.43 -11.17 -13.06
N VAL A 45 -5.20 -11.07 -12.55
CA VAL A 45 -4.29 -9.95 -12.75
C VAL A 45 -2.84 -10.45 -12.80
N GLY A 46 -1.96 -9.70 -13.40
CA GLY A 46 -0.54 -10.01 -13.43
C GLY A 46 -0.17 -11.10 -14.43
N GLY A 47 0.81 -11.89 -14.09
CA GLY A 47 1.28 -13.00 -14.92
C GLY A 47 0.26 -14.10 -15.12
N THR A 48 -0.54 -14.37 -14.09
CA THR A 48 -1.65 -15.32 -14.15
C THR A 48 -2.68 -14.90 -15.22
N ALA A 49 -3.02 -13.60 -15.29
CA ALA A 49 -3.87 -13.07 -16.35
C ALA A 49 -3.20 -13.18 -17.73
N TYR A 50 -1.90 -12.90 -17.81
CA TYR A 50 -1.15 -13.01 -19.06
C TYR A 50 -1.15 -14.44 -19.62
N GLU A 51 -1.05 -15.46 -18.79
CA GLU A 51 -1.12 -16.85 -19.25
C GLU A 51 -2.44 -17.17 -19.96
N VAL A 52 -3.55 -16.63 -19.45
CA VAL A 52 -4.90 -16.88 -19.97
C VAL A 52 -5.27 -15.92 -21.11
N HIS A 53 -5.06 -14.61 -20.91
CA HIS A 53 -5.61 -13.56 -21.77
C HIS A 53 -4.55 -12.92 -22.69
N LYS A 54 -3.26 -13.24 -22.52
CA LYS A 54 -2.11 -12.60 -23.18
C LYS A 54 -2.00 -11.10 -22.90
N THR A 55 -2.63 -10.67 -21.81
CA THR A 55 -2.51 -9.33 -21.21
C THR A 55 -2.50 -9.49 -19.70
N SER A 56 -1.77 -8.62 -18.99
CA SER A 56 -1.69 -8.66 -17.53
C SER A 56 -2.94 -8.15 -16.81
N LEU A 57 -3.89 -7.56 -17.54
CA LEU A 57 -5.22 -7.17 -17.08
C LEU A 57 -6.18 -7.17 -18.27
N ALA A 58 -7.22 -8.01 -18.24
CA ALA A 58 -8.27 -8.02 -19.26
C ALA A 58 -9.18 -6.78 -19.11
N ASP A 59 -9.81 -6.37 -20.23
CA ASP A 59 -10.74 -5.23 -20.22
C ASP A 59 -11.95 -5.51 -19.34
N GLU A 60 -12.45 -6.74 -19.34
CA GLU A 60 -13.56 -7.19 -18.49
C GLU A 60 -13.22 -7.08 -16.99
N THR A 61 -11.96 -7.39 -16.62
CA THR A 61 -11.48 -7.25 -15.24
C THR A 61 -11.37 -5.76 -14.86
N MET A 62 -10.91 -4.91 -15.79
CA MET A 62 -10.89 -3.45 -15.59
C MET A 62 -12.30 -2.89 -15.40
N ASP A 63 -13.26 -3.33 -16.22
CA ASP A 63 -14.66 -2.92 -16.10
C ASP A 63 -15.25 -3.31 -14.73
N LYS A 64 -14.95 -4.51 -14.22
CA LYS A 64 -15.34 -4.91 -12.86
C LYS A 64 -14.72 -3.99 -11.82
N ALA A 65 -13.40 -3.73 -11.90
CA ALA A 65 -12.70 -2.85 -10.96
C ALA A 65 -13.31 -1.43 -10.89
N MET A 66 -13.83 -0.92 -12.02
CA MET A 66 -14.50 0.38 -12.09
C MET A 66 -15.89 0.39 -11.43
N ASN A 67 -16.53 -0.78 -11.25
CA ASN A 67 -17.92 -0.90 -10.82
C ASN A 67 -18.11 -1.52 -9.42
N VAL A 68 -17.04 -1.89 -8.73
CA VAL A 68 -17.06 -2.37 -7.35
C VAL A 68 -16.81 -1.26 -6.33
N ASP A 69 -17.05 -1.52 -5.06
CA ASP A 69 -16.78 -0.55 -3.98
C ASP A 69 -15.29 -0.53 -3.61
N ALA A 70 -14.59 -1.66 -3.75
CA ALA A 70 -13.16 -1.78 -3.51
C ALA A 70 -12.56 -2.94 -4.29
N VAL A 71 -11.26 -2.81 -4.59
CA VAL A 71 -10.43 -3.87 -5.15
C VAL A 71 -9.42 -4.30 -4.10
N MET A 72 -9.31 -5.62 -3.84
CA MET A 72 -8.22 -6.22 -3.07
C MET A 72 -7.28 -6.93 -4.03
N LEU A 73 -5.97 -6.64 -3.96
CA LEU A 73 -4.95 -7.26 -4.78
C LEU A 73 -3.91 -7.95 -3.89
N GLY A 74 -3.52 -9.17 -4.27
CA GLY A 74 -2.51 -9.93 -3.53
C GLY A 74 -1.10 -9.50 -3.90
N ALA A 75 -0.59 -9.96 -5.03
CA ALA A 75 0.73 -9.57 -5.54
C ALA A 75 0.82 -9.82 -7.05
N VAL A 76 1.74 -9.15 -7.74
CA VAL A 76 2.01 -9.37 -9.16
C VAL A 76 3.51 -9.51 -9.41
N GLY A 77 3.88 -10.25 -10.47
CA GLY A 77 5.27 -10.39 -10.89
C GLY A 77 5.82 -11.80 -10.74
N GLY A 78 6.93 -12.03 -11.45
CA GLY A 78 7.67 -13.29 -11.38
C GLY A 78 8.68 -13.40 -12.53
N PRO A 79 9.83 -14.07 -12.32
CA PRO A 79 10.93 -14.13 -13.28
C PRO A 79 10.56 -14.81 -14.60
N GLN A 80 9.52 -15.64 -14.62
CA GLN A 80 9.04 -16.31 -15.83
C GLN A 80 8.50 -15.34 -16.89
N TRP A 81 8.16 -14.10 -16.51
CA TRP A 81 7.63 -13.06 -17.40
C TRP A 81 8.62 -11.93 -17.70
N ASP A 82 9.90 -12.05 -17.31
CA ASP A 82 10.93 -11.02 -17.58
C ASP A 82 11.12 -10.74 -19.06
N ASN A 83 10.93 -11.76 -19.91
CA ASN A 83 11.11 -11.67 -21.35
C ASN A 83 9.81 -11.32 -22.12
N VAL A 84 8.72 -11.08 -21.44
CA VAL A 84 7.45 -10.63 -22.04
C VAL A 84 7.57 -9.16 -22.44
N ALA A 85 6.83 -8.76 -23.48
CA ALA A 85 6.75 -7.36 -23.89
C ALA A 85 6.34 -6.47 -22.70
N ARG A 86 6.97 -5.30 -22.58
CA ARG A 86 6.87 -4.44 -21.38
C ARG A 86 5.42 -4.07 -21.00
N ASP A 87 4.58 -3.86 -21.99
CA ASP A 87 3.15 -3.53 -21.85
C ASP A 87 2.28 -4.72 -21.43
N ALA A 88 2.82 -5.94 -21.54
CA ALA A 88 2.15 -7.17 -21.14
C ALA A 88 2.74 -7.80 -19.86
N ARG A 89 3.80 -7.21 -19.28
CA ARG A 89 4.39 -7.68 -18.01
C ARG A 89 3.38 -7.60 -16.88
N PRO A 90 3.49 -8.44 -15.86
CA PRO A 90 2.58 -8.45 -14.69
C PRO A 90 2.32 -7.07 -14.09
N GLU A 91 3.36 -6.27 -13.90
CA GLU A 91 3.30 -4.93 -13.31
C GLU A 91 2.49 -3.93 -14.17
N ALA A 92 2.43 -4.15 -15.49
CA ALA A 92 1.65 -3.28 -16.39
C ALA A 92 0.14 -3.32 -16.06
N GLY A 93 -0.38 -4.47 -15.63
CA GLY A 93 -1.77 -4.61 -15.19
C GLY A 93 -2.07 -3.78 -13.94
N LEU A 94 -1.17 -3.82 -12.95
CA LEU A 94 -1.29 -3.00 -11.74
C LEU A 94 -1.19 -1.50 -12.05
N LEU A 95 -0.24 -1.09 -12.88
CA LEU A 95 -0.10 0.30 -13.31
C LEU A 95 -1.35 0.78 -14.07
N ARG A 96 -1.96 -0.09 -14.89
CA ARG A 96 -3.20 0.19 -15.60
C ARG A 96 -4.36 0.42 -14.61
N LEU A 97 -4.55 -0.47 -13.61
CA LEU A 97 -5.55 -0.29 -12.55
C LEU A 97 -5.39 1.07 -11.86
N ARG A 98 -4.19 1.39 -11.40
CA ARG A 98 -3.90 2.66 -10.71
C ARG A 98 -4.23 3.88 -11.57
N LYS A 99 -3.87 3.83 -12.85
CA LYS A 99 -4.07 4.95 -13.79
C LYS A 99 -5.52 5.13 -14.20
N GLU A 100 -6.21 4.07 -14.65
CA GLU A 100 -7.58 4.16 -15.16
C GLU A 100 -8.61 4.36 -14.04
N MET A 101 -8.36 3.84 -12.83
CA MET A 101 -9.17 4.14 -11.65
C MET A 101 -8.85 5.52 -11.03
N ASP A 102 -7.82 6.22 -11.52
CA ASP A 102 -7.30 7.51 -11.01
C ASP A 102 -6.97 7.46 -9.50
N LEU A 103 -6.22 6.45 -9.08
CA LEU A 103 -5.83 6.21 -7.68
C LEU A 103 -4.59 7.03 -7.33
N PHE A 104 -4.74 8.33 -7.18
CA PHE A 104 -3.62 9.27 -7.08
C PHE A 104 -2.93 9.29 -5.70
N ALA A 105 -3.62 8.93 -4.62
CA ALA A 105 -3.08 8.98 -3.25
C ALA A 105 -2.86 7.56 -2.72
N ASN A 106 -1.61 7.12 -2.64
CA ASN A 106 -1.24 5.84 -2.05
C ASN A 106 -0.79 6.04 -0.60
N LEU A 107 -1.57 5.49 0.33
CA LEU A 107 -1.34 5.54 1.76
C LEU A 107 -0.54 4.31 2.20
N ARG A 108 0.61 4.53 2.80
CA ARG A 108 1.52 3.49 3.30
C ARG A 108 1.85 3.76 4.77
N PRO A 109 1.09 3.21 5.73
CA PRO A 109 1.42 3.35 7.14
C PRO A 109 2.62 2.48 7.51
N ALA A 110 3.61 3.06 8.15
CA ALA A 110 4.75 2.37 8.75
C ALA A 110 4.61 2.43 10.28
N THR A 111 3.92 1.44 10.83
CA THR A 111 3.64 1.34 12.27
C THR A 111 4.42 0.19 12.87
N CYS A 112 5.26 0.48 13.86
CA CYS A 112 5.98 -0.56 14.60
C CYS A 112 5.10 -1.12 15.72
N MET A 113 4.61 -2.33 15.54
CA MET A 113 3.87 -3.04 16.57
C MET A 113 4.79 -3.36 17.76
N PRO A 114 4.37 -3.13 19.02
CA PRO A 114 5.22 -3.36 20.19
C PRO A 114 5.87 -4.74 20.23
N ALA A 115 5.14 -5.79 19.87
CA ALA A 115 5.63 -7.16 19.83
C ALA A 115 6.75 -7.41 18.79
N LEU A 116 6.95 -6.50 17.82
CA LEU A 116 7.94 -6.60 16.76
C LEU A 116 9.08 -5.58 16.90
N ALA A 117 9.08 -4.75 17.93
CA ALA A 117 10.09 -3.71 18.09
C ALA A 117 11.53 -4.29 18.13
N GLU A 118 11.71 -5.48 18.70
CA GLU A 118 13.00 -6.19 18.73
C GLU A 118 13.34 -6.93 17.42
N ALA A 119 12.39 -7.08 16.50
CA ALA A 119 12.64 -7.64 15.17
C ALA A 119 13.21 -6.60 14.20
N SER A 120 13.11 -5.31 14.54
CA SER A 120 13.71 -4.22 13.76
C SER A 120 15.23 -4.32 13.75
N SER A 121 15.84 -3.92 12.62
CA SER A 121 17.31 -3.75 12.53
C SER A 121 17.84 -2.55 13.31
N LEU A 122 16.96 -1.66 13.75
CA LEU A 122 17.30 -0.49 14.56
C LEU A 122 17.10 -0.76 16.04
N LYS A 123 17.73 0.09 16.87
CA LYS A 123 17.52 0.04 18.32
C LYS A 123 16.06 0.25 18.68
N ASN A 124 15.56 -0.52 19.63
CA ASN A 124 14.17 -0.48 20.10
C ASN A 124 13.69 0.95 20.47
N GLU A 125 14.53 1.74 21.12
CA GLU A 125 14.23 3.13 21.47
C GLU A 125 13.90 4.04 20.28
N LEU A 126 14.37 3.70 19.06
CA LEU A 126 14.09 4.45 17.84
C LEU A 126 12.75 4.04 17.22
N VAL A 127 12.37 2.77 17.31
CA VAL A 127 11.23 2.22 16.59
C VAL A 127 10.00 1.95 17.47
N SER A 128 10.16 1.77 18.76
CA SER A 128 9.04 1.52 19.68
C SER A 128 8.03 2.66 19.64
N GLY A 129 6.76 2.34 19.32
CA GLY A 129 5.66 3.30 19.17
C GLY A 129 5.77 4.17 17.91
N LEU A 130 6.55 3.76 16.91
CA LEU A 130 6.61 4.43 15.62
C LEU A 130 5.27 4.29 14.89
N ASP A 131 4.77 5.42 14.37
CA ASP A 131 3.57 5.50 13.54
C ASP A 131 3.72 6.63 12.53
N ILE A 132 4.19 6.29 11.32
CA ILE A 132 4.38 7.21 10.21
C ILE A 132 3.38 6.88 9.11
N MET A 133 2.72 7.91 8.55
CA MET A 133 1.91 7.77 7.34
C MET A 133 2.65 8.37 6.15
N ILE A 134 3.00 7.55 5.17
CA ILE A 134 3.56 8.01 3.90
C ILE A 134 2.46 8.10 2.87
N VAL A 135 2.28 9.28 2.29
CA VAL A 135 1.35 9.58 1.20
C VAL A 135 2.15 9.76 -0.08
N ARG A 136 2.12 8.73 -0.93
CA ARG A 136 2.81 8.69 -2.22
C ARG A 136 1.86 9.14 -3.33
N GLU A 137 2.26 10.12 -4.15
CA GLU A 137 1.58 10.35 -5.44
C GLU A 137 1.77 9.10 -6.31
N LEU A 138 0.72 8.63 -6.99
CA LEU A 138 0.76 7.29 -7.59
C LEU A 138 0.46 7.23 -9.09
N THR A 139 -0.03 8.30 -9.71
CA THR A 139 -0.55 8.27 -11.09
C THR A 139 0.25 9.08 -12.11
N SER A 140 1.37 9.69 -11.67
CA SER A 140 2.19 10.59 -12.47
C SER A 140 3.70 10.36 -12.22
N GLY A 141 4.53 11.33 -12.51
CA GLY A 141 5.98 11.26 -12.30
C GLY A 141 6.71 10.34 -13.27
N THR A 142 7.84 9.81 -12.83
CA THR A 142 8.75 9.00 -13.65
C THR A 142 8.11 7.69 -14.16
N TYR A 143 7.11 7.14 -13.45
CA TYR A 143 6.46 5.90 -13.83
C TYR A 143 5.56 6.06 -15.05
N PHE A 144 5.00 7.26 -15.26
CA PHE A 144 4.02 7.56 -16.32
C PHE A 144 4.45 8.63 -17.30
N GLY A 145 5.50 9.40 -16.99
CA GLY A 145 5.98 10.51 -17.80
C GLY A 145 6.44 10.12 -19.19
N GLN A 146 6.25 11.01 -20.17
CA GLN A 146 6.65 10.84 -21.56
C GLN A 146 7.57 11.97 -22.00
N PRO A 147 8.55 11.74 -22.90
CA PRO A 147 8.90 10.48 -23.56
C PRO A 147 9.56 9.48 -22.62
N LYS A 148 9.40 8.18 -22.93
CA LYS A 148 9.95 7.07 -22.15
C LYS A 148 10.47 5.96 -23.04
N GLY A 149 11.61 5.35 -22.67
CA GLY A 149 12.19 4.20 -23.37
C GLY A 149 13.41 4.52 -24.22
N MET A 150 13.78 3.55 -25.06
CA MET A 150 14.94 3.66 -25.93
C MET A 150 14.67 4.60 -27.11
N GLN A 151 15.64 5.46 -27.40
CA GLN A 151 15.59 6.47 -28.46
C GLN A 151 16.94 6.57 -29.17
N THR A 152 16.95 7.09 -30.40
CA THR A 152 18.19 7.53 -31.07
C THR A 152 18.30 9.04 -30.92
N TYR A 153 19.40 9.54 -30.38
CA TYR A 153 19.72 10.96 -30.27
C TYR A 153 21.14 11.20 -30.75
N GLU A 154 21.30 12.11 -31.72
CA GLU A 154 22.60 12.42 -32.34
C GLU A 154 23.39 11.20 -32.80
N GLY A 155 22.67 10.17 -33.36
CA GLY A 155 23.29 8.93 -33.86
C GLY A 155 23.70 7.93 -32.77
N GLN A 156 23.37 8.19 -31.50
CA GLN A 156 23.63 7.29 -30.37
C GLN A 156 22.34 6.75 -29.77
N GLU A 157 22.37 5.53 -29.26
CA GLU A 157 21.27 4.99 -28.47
C GLU A 157 21.25 5.66 -27.08
N ARG A 158 20.06 6.09 -26.64
CA ARG A 158 19.82 6.56 -25.28
C ARG A 158 18.52 5.99 -24.73
N CYS A 159 18.45 5.80 -23.42
CA CYS A 159 17.22 5.49 -22.71
C CYS A 159 16.76 6.72 -21.92
N VAL A 160 15.45 6.97 -21.93
CA VAL A 160 14.84 8.13 -21.27
C VAL A 160 13.70 7.68 -20.37
N ASP A 161 13.68 8.19 -19.16
CA ASP A 161 12.51 8.21 -18.29
C ASP A 161 12.25 9.67 -17.90
N THR A 162 11.03 10.16 -18.15
CA THR A 162 10.65 11.56 -17.91
C THR A 162 9.87 11.67 -16.60
N THR A 163 10.31 12.54 -15.70
CA THR A 163 9.52 12.95 -14.54
C THR A 163 8.71 14.19 -14.90
N ALA A 164 7.38 14.07 -14.84
CA ALA A 164 6.47 15.18 -15.14
C ALA A 164 5.30 15.20 -14.16
N TYR A 165 4.92 16.40 -13.74
CA TYR A 165 3.78 16.66 -12.85
C TYR A 165 3.05 17.92 -13.32
N THR A 166 1.73 17.88 -13.30
CA THR A 166 0.89 19.06 -13.40
C THR A 166 0.64 19.67 -12.02
N HIS A 167 0.13 20.90 -11.99
CA HIS A 167 -0.28 21.57 -10.76
C HIS A 167 -1.31 20.73 -9.98
N ASP A 168 -2.37 20.29 -10.66
CA ASP A 168 -3.50 19.59 -10.05
C ASP A 168 -3.10 18.20 -9.50
N GLU A 169 -2.17 17.52 -10.16
CA GLU A 169 -1.65 16.21 -9.68
C GLU A 169 -0.91 16.35 -8.34
N ILE A 170 -0.13 17.43 -8.19
CA ILE A 170 0.56 17.72 -6.92
C ILE A 170 -0.43 18.22 -5.87
N GLU A 171 -1.27 19.20 -6.24
CA GLU A 171 -2.21 19.84 -5.31
C GLU A 171 -3.12 18.80 -4.64
N ARG A 172 -3.73 17.89 -5.42
CA ARG A 172 -4.69 16.90 -4.89
C ARG A 172 -4.07 15.94 -3.88
N VAL A 173 -2.84 15.46 -4.11
CA VAL A 173 -2.18 14.55 -3.18
C VAL A 173 -1.67 15.27 -1.94
N VAL A 174 -1.21 16.51 -2.09
CA VAL A 174 -0.79 17.36 -0.98
C VAL A 174 -1.98 17.70 -0.07
N ARG A 175 -3.14 18.07 -0.64
CA ARG A 175 -4.38 18.27 0.14
C ARG A 175 -4.80 17.02 0.89
N ALA A 176 -4.76 15.85 0.25
CA ALA A 176 -5.06 14.57 0.93
C ALA A 176 -4.11 14.32 2.12
N ALA A 177 -2.84 14.68 1.99
CA ALA A 177 -1.87 14.55 3.08
C ALA A 177 -2.12 15.54 4.22
N PHE A 178 -2.51 16.78 3.93
CA PHE A 178 -2.92 17.75 4.95
C PHE A 178 -4.18 17.30 5.71
N ASP A 179 -5.19 16.79 4.99
CA ASP A 179 -6.42 16.26 5.61
C ASP A 179 -6.14 15.08 6.55
N LEU A 180 -5.16 14.27 6.21
CA LEU A 180 -4.67 13.19 7.10
C LEU A 180 -3.90 13.77 8.28
N ALA A 181 -3.02 14.74 8.07
CA ALA A 181 -2.24 15.36 9.14
C ALA A 181 -3.15 16.02 10.21
N ILE A 182 -4.26 16.66 9.81
CA ILE A 182 -5.26 17.21 10.75
C ILE A 182 -5.80 16.14 11.70
N LYS A 183 -6.04 14.93 11.19
CA LYS A 183 -6.59 13.79 11.96
C LYS A 183 -5.53 13.05 12.78
N ARG A 184 -4.25 13.41 12.61
CA ARG A 184 -3.09 12.83 13.28
C ARG A 184 -2.38 13.89 14.15
N GLY A 185 -1.05 13.88 14.17
CA GLY A 185 -0.22 14.78 14.99
C GLY A 185 -0.09 16.22 14.46
N LYS A 186 -0.77 16.57 13.36
CA LYS A 186 -0.73 17.91 12.73
C LYS A 186 0.66 18.33 12.25
N LYS A 187 1.48 17.37 11.86
CA LYS A 187 2.80 17.60 11.26
C LYS A 187 2.90 16.92 9.89
N LEU A 188 3.29 17.70 8.87
CA LEU A 188 3.44 17.24 7.50
C LEU A 188 4.84 17.55 6.99
N HIS A 189 5.57 16.51 6.57
CA HIS A 189 6.81 16.66 5.81
C HIS A 189 6.52 16.53 4.32
N SER A 190 6.74 17.60 3.56
CA SER A 190 6.73 17.58 2.10
C SER A 190 8.12 17.23 1.61
N VAL A 191 8.27 16.05 1.01
CA VAL A 191 9.57 15.49 0.61
C VAL A 191 9.74 15.55 -0.90
N GLU A 192 10.85 16.14 -1.36
CA GLU A 192 11.15 16.39 -2.77
C GLU A 192 12.67 16.55 -3.00
N LYS A 193 13.10 16.88 -4.23
CA LYS A 193 14.50 17.07 -4.57
C LYS A 193 14.74 18.44 -5.24
N ALA A 194 14.21 19.52 -4.65
CA ALA A 194 14.23 20.88 -5.20
C ALA A 194 15.63 21.48 -5.43
N ASN A 195 16.67 20.91 -4.81
CA ASN A 195 18.03 21.39 -5.01
C ASN A 195 18.64 20.97 -6.37
N VAL A 196 18.02 20.05 -7.12
CA VAL A 196 18.49 19.55 -8.43
C VAL A 196 17.39 19.32 -9.45
N MET A 197 16.14 19.14 -9.03
CA MET A 197 15.01 18.80 -9.93
C MET A 197 14.01 19.96 -10.02
N GLU A 198 13.71 20.39 -11.25
CA GLU A 198 12.68 21.41 -11.50
C GLU A 198 11.29 20.98 -11.00
N THR A 199 10.96 19.67 -11.17
CA THR A 199 9.73 19.10 -10.62
C THR A 199 9.70 19.16 -9.09
N GLY A 200 10.84 19.06 -8.43
CA GLY A 200 10.95 19.25 -6.98
C GLY A 200 10.75 20.71 -6.55
N VAL A 201 11.27 21.68 -7.32
CA VAL A 201 11.00 23.11 -7.10
C VAL A 201 9.49 23.40 -7.25
N PHE A 202 8.88 22.85 -8.30
CA PHE A 202 7.45 23.00 -8.55
C PHE A 202 6.59 22.36 -7.46
N TRP A 203 6.97 21.14 -7.00
CA TRP A 203 6.33 20.46 -5.89
C TRP A 203 6.35 21.30 -4.61
N ARG A 204 7.53 21.78 -4.20
CA ARG A 204 7.69 22.63 -3.01
C ARG A 204 6.83 23.89 -3.06
N LYS A 205 6.79 24.54 -4.21
CA LYS A 205 5.97 25.73 -4.43
C LYS A 205 4.49 25.42 -4.16
N ILE A 206 3.94 24.36 -4.77
CA ILE A 206 2.53 24.00 -4.61
C ILE A 206 2.22 23.57 -3.19
N ALA A 207 3.07 22.73 -2.57
CA ALA A 207 2.89 22.32 -1.19
C ALA A 207 2.88 23.51 -0.21
N THR A 208 3.72 24.52 -0.47
CA THR A 208 3.73 25.77 0.31
C THR A 208 2.46 26.59 0.09
N GLU A 209 1.93 26.63 -1.14
CA GLU A 209 0.68 27.35 -1.48
C GLU A 209 -0.52 26.68 -0.80
N VAL A 210 -0.66 25.37 -0.92
CA VAL A 210 -1.71 24.56 -0.25
C VAL A 210 -1.63 24.70 1.26
N GLY A 211 -0.42 24.70 1.84
CA GLY A 211 -0.23 24.83 3.28
C GLY A 211 -0.84 26.08 3.91
N LYS A 212 -1.07 27.13 3.12
CA LYS A 212 -1.75 28.35 3.61
C LYS A 212 -3.21 28.13 3.97
N ASP A 213 -3.83 27.10 3.39
CA ASP A 213 -5.22 26.72 3.67
C ASP A 213 -5.33 25.86 4.95
N TYR A 214 -4.20 25.41 5.50
CA TYR A 214 -4.12 24.49 6.65
C TYR A 214 -3.25 25.07 7.79
N PRO A 215 -3.59 26.23 8.35
CA PRO A 215 -2.74 26.94 9.32
C PRO A 215 -2.50 26.18 10.62
N GLU A 216 -3.28 25.14 10.93
CA GLU A 216 -3.11 24.29 12.11
C GLU A 216 -2.11 23.14 11.90
N VAL A 217 -1.61 22.93 10.68
CA VAL A 217 -0.64 21.87 10.36
C VAL A 217 0.74 22.48 10.19
N GLU A 218 1.72 21.96 10.94
CA GLU A 218 3.13 22.30 10.77
C GLU A 218 3.65 21.67 9.48
N LEU A 219 3.97 22.50 8.47
CA LEU A 219 4.57 22.05 7.21
C LEU A 219 6.10 22.24 7.26
N GLU A 220 6.82 21.13 7.08
CA GLU A 220 8.26 21.13 6.87
C GLU A 220 8.62 20.59 5.48
N HIS A 221 9.60 21.22 4.80
CA HIS A 221 10.15 20.69 3.55
C HIS A 221 11.45 19.96 3.80
N MET A 222 11.60 18.79 3.17
CA MET A 222 12.82 17.99 3.33
C MET A 222 13.26 17.40 2.00
N TYR A 223 14.56 17.41 1.71
CA TYR A 223 15.08 16.69 0.54
C TYR A 223 14.98 15.18 0.73
N ALA A 224 14.70 14.46 -0.34
CA ALA A 224 14.43 13.02 -0.31
C ALA A 224 15.60 12.20 0.28
N ASP A 225 16.85 12.55 -0.07
CA ASP A 225 18.05 11.93 0.50
C ASP A 225 18.19 12.19 2.01
N ASN A 226 17.88 13.42 2.46
CA ASN A 226 17.85 13.71 3.89
C ASN A 226 16.73 12.95 4.59
N CYS A 227 15.54 12.85 3.98
CA CYS A 227 14.42 12.06 4.52
C CYS A 227 14.84 10.61 4.73
N ALA A 228 15.49 9.98 3.74
CA ALA A 228 16.00 8.60 3.85
C ALA A 228 16.97 8.46 5.04
N MET A 229 17.89 9.40 5.23
CA MET A 229 18.81 9.40 6.39
C MET A 229 18.04 9.57 7.71
N GLN A 230 17.06 10.47 7.76
CA GLN A 230 16.31 10.78 8.97
C GLN A 230 15.34 9.64 9.36
N LEU A 231 14.77 8.89 8.40
CA LEU A 231 14.00 7.68 8.67
C LEU A 231 14.82 6.67 9.48
N VAL A 232 16.11 6.51 9.17
CA VAL A 232 16.99 5.60 9.92
C VAL A 232 17.49 6.22 11.23
N ARG A 233 17.77 7.54 11.25
CA ARG A 233 18.42 8.21 12.38
C ARG A 233 17.46 8.66 13.48
N ALA A 234 16.31 9.21 13.09
CA ALA A 234 15.34 9.82 13.99
C ALA A 234 13.90 9.70 13.44
N PRO A 235 13.39 8.46 13.24
CA PRO A 235 12.09 8.25 12.55
C PRO A 235 10.90 8.88 13.29
N LYS A 236 10.97 9.03 14.61
CA LYS A 236 9.89 9.59 15.44
C LYS A 236 9.61 11.08 15.22
N GLN A 237 10.42 11.77 14.41
CA GLN A 237 10.14 13.16 14.02
C GLN A 237 9.01 13.26 12.99
N PHE A 238 8.73 12.16 12.27
CA PHE A 238 7.73 12.12 11.22
C PHE A 238 6.36 11.70 11.78
N ASP A 239 5.31 12.38 11.30
CA ASP A 239 3.91 11.98 11.47
C ASP A 239 3.32 11.64 10.09
N VAL A 240 3.20 12.63 9.20
CA VAL A 240 2.80 12.43 7.81
C VAL A 240 3.92 12.89 6.87
N ILE A 241 4.21 12.08 5.86
CA ILE A 241 5.14 12.41 4.77
C ILE A 241 4.32 12.43 3.47
N VAL A 242 4.44 13.49 2.66
CA VAL A 242 3.91 13.52 1.29
C VAL A 242 5.06 13.66 0.30
N THR A 243 5.04 12.86 -0.77
CA THR A 243 6.13 12.84 -1.74
C THR A 243 5.68 12.33 -3.11
N ASP A 244 6.52 12.50 -4.11
CA ASP A 244 6.29 12.04 -5.47
C ASP A 244 6.28 10.51 -5.58
N ASN A 245 5.99 10.02 -6.79
CA ASN A 245 5.82 8.60 -7.04
C ASN A 245 7.09 7.78 -6.76
N LEU A 246 8.26 8.22 -7.28
CA LEU A 246 9.51 7.47 -7.15
C LEU A 246 10.07 7.51 -5.72
N PHE A 247 10.15 8.71 -5.13
CA PHE A 247 10.65 8.83 -3.76
C PHE A 247 9.69 8.19 -2.75
N GLY A 248 8.37 8.24 -3.02
CA GLY A 248 7.38 7.58 -2.19
C GLY A 248 7.54 6.07 -2.14
N ASP A 249 7.91 5.45 -3.26
CA ASP A 249 8.23 4.02 -3.32
C ASP A 249 9.46 3.70 -2.48
N VAL A 250 10.58 4.34 -2.78
CA VAL A 250 11.87 4.09 -2.11
C VAL A 250 11.80 4.37 -0.61
N LEU A 251 11.21 5.50 -0.22
CA LEU A 251 11.15 5.91 1.19
C LEU A 251 10.20 5.03 2.02
N SER A 252 9.10 4.54 1.43
CA SER A 252 8.22 3.62 2.14
C SER A 252 8.85 2.25 2.34
N ASP A 253 9.64 1.76 1.37
CA ASP A 253 10.38 0.50 1.54
C ASP A 253 11.48 0.64 2.61
N CYS A 254 12.16 1.80 2.67
CA CYS A 254 13.06 2.11 3.78
C CYS A 254 12.32 2.13 5.13
N ALA A 255 11.14 2.74 5.18
CA ALA A 255 10.31 2.80 6.39
C ALA A 255 9.78 1.41 6.80
N ALA A 256 9.54 0.51 5.84
CA ALA A 256 9.17 -0.87 6.10
C ALA A 256 10.18 -1.59 6.98
N MET A 257 11.46 -1.38 6.74
CA MET A 257 12.53 -2.02 7.51
C MET A 257 12.56 -1.56 8.98
N LEU A 258 11.97 -0.40 9.28
CA LEU A 258 11.82 0.06 10.67
C LEU A 258 10.81 -0.80 11.45
N THR A 259 9.84 -1.39 10.75
CA THR A 259 8.78 -2.21 11.36
C THR A 259 9.12 -3.69 11.46
N GLY A 260 10.26 -4.10 10.89
CA GLY A 260 10.80 -5.46 10.96
C GLY A 260 10.60 -6.31 9.71
N SER A 261 9.57 -6.09 8.89
CA SER A 261 9.32 -6.84 7.64
C SER A 261 8.38 -6.10 6.70
N LEU A 262 8.60 -6.24 5.38
CA LEU A 262 7.64 -5.85 4.33
C LEU A 262 6.28 -6.56 4.49
N GLY A 263 6.27 -7.77 5.06
CA GLY A 263 5.07 -8.54 5.36
C GLY A 263 4.16 -7.91 6.42
N MET A 264 4.55 -6.76 6.98
CA MET A 264 3.78 -5.99 7.96
C MET A 264 3.20 -4.68 7.40
N LEU A 265 3.53 -4.32 6.14
CA LEU A 265 3.10 -3.04 5.56
C LEU A 265 1.87 -3.18 4.67
N PRO A 266 0.72 -2.66 5.13
CA PRO A 266 -0.45 -2.51 4.28
C PRO A 266 -0.32 -1.29 3.36
N SER A 267 -1.16 -1.22 2.34
CA SER A 267 -1.37 0.00 1.58
C SER A 267 -2.80 0.17 1.08
N ALA A 268 -3.17 1.43 0.85
CA ALA A 268 -4.42 1.83 0.23
C ALA A 268 -4.14 2.85 -0.88
N SER A 269 -4.57 2.56 -2.10
CA SER A 269 -4.51 3.49 -3.23
C SER A 269 -5.90 4.07 -3.46
N LEU A 270 -6.04 5.37 -3.27
CA LEU A 270 -7.33 6.05 -3.22
C LEU A 270 -7.48 7.07 -4.36
N GLY A 271 -8.64 7.06 -4.99
CA GLY A 271 -9.09 8.10 -5.92
C GLY A 271 -9.78 9.27 -5.21
N ALA A 272 -10.22 10.25 -5.98
CA ALA A 272 -11.05 11.34 -5.47
C ALA A 272 -12.40 10.81 -4.97
N ALA A 273 -12.92 11.43 -3.91
CA ALA A 273 -14.30 11.18 -3.49
C ALA A 273 -15.27 11.84 -4.47
N ASP A 274 -16.34 11.13 -4.83
CA ASP A 274 -17.45 11.69 -5.57
C ASP A 274 -18.39 12.51 -4.64
N GLU A 275 -19.48 13.04 -5.21
CA GLU A 275 -20.46 13.85 -4.47
C GLU A 275 -21.13 13.08 -3.30
N SER A 276 -21.14 11.75 -3.33
CA SER A 276 -21.67 10.90 -2.28
C SER A 276 -20.63 10.55 -1.19
N GLY A 277 -19.38 10.97 -1.40
CA GLY A 277 -18.23 10.61 -0.56
C GLY A 277 -17.60 9.25 -0.90
N ARG A 278 -18.15 8.51 -1.90
CA ARG A 278 -17.58 7.26 -2.40
C ARG A 278 -16.35 7.55 -3.25
N ARG A 279 -15.33 6.70 -3.13
CA ARG A 279 -14.10 6.77 -3.93
C ARG A 279 -13.72 5.43 -4.48
N ARG A 280 -13.10 5.41 -5.65
CA ARG A 280 -12.43 4.22 -6.15
C ARG A 280 -11.22 3.94 -5.29
N ALA A 281 -10.98 2.66 -5.01
CA ALA A 281 -9.87 2.28 -4.15
C ALA A 281 -9.35 0.88 -4.48
N LEU A 282 -8.04 0.73 -4.32
CA LEU A 282 -7.34 -0.55 -4.41
C LEU A 282 -6.48 -0.72 -3.16
N TYR A 283 -6.56 -1.88 -2.54
CA TYR A 283 -5.86 -2.25 -1.33
C TYR A 283 -4.94 -3.43 -1.61
N GLU A 284 -3.68 -3.28 -1.28
CA GLU A 284 -2.65 -4.29 -1.54
C GLU A 284 -1.56 -4.22 -0.47
N PRO A 285 -0.90 -5.34 -0.10
CA PRO A 285 0.31 -5.27 0.69
C PRO A 285 1.43 -4.60 -0.10
N VAL A 286 2.42 -4.03 0.59
CA VAL A 286 3.57 -3.40 -0.08
C VAL A 286 4.55 -4.43 -0.64
N HIS A 287 4.60 -5.64 -0.08
CA HIS A 287 5.47 -6.72 -0.54
C HIS A 287 5.12 -7.20 -1.97
N GLY A 288 6.11 -7.76 -2.67
CA GLY A 288 5.94 -8.39 -3.98
C GLY A 288 5.41 -9.82 -3.92
N SER A 289 5.56 -10.53 -5.04
CA SER A 289 5.03 -11.89 -5.24
C SER A 289 5.85 -13.00 -4.59
N ALA A 290 7.09 -12.74 -4.14
CA ALA A 290 7.99 -13.69 -3.49
C ALA A 290 7.95 -15.10 -4.11
N PRO A 291 8.32 -15.26 -5.39
CA PRO A 291 8.16 -16.51 -6.14
C PRO A 291 8.95 -17.68 -5.56
N ASP A 292 9.98 -17.40 -4.78
CA ASP A 292 10.86 -18.37 -4.09
C ASP A 292 10.17 -19.15 -2.97
N ILE A 293 9.11 -18.60 -2.38
CA ILE A 293 8.34 -19.24 -1.31
C ILE A 293 6.87 -19.51 -1.69
N ALA A 294 6.50 -19.23 -2.94
CA ALA A 294 5.13 -19.42 -3.43
C ALA A 294 4.70 -20.89 -3.35
N GLY A 295 3.50 -21.16 -2.82
CA GLY A 295 2.96 -22.50 -2.63
C GLY A 295 3.49 -23.22 -1.37
N GLU A 296 4.35 -22.58 -0.58
CA GLU A 296 4.95 -23.20 0.62
C GLU A 296 4.24 -22.85 1.93
N SER A 297 3.19 -22.02 1.87
CA SER A 297 2.46 -21.52 3.06
C SER A 297 3.38 -20.88 4.12
N LYS A 298 4.40 -20.14 3.65
CA LYS A 298 5.40 -19.44 4.50
C LYS A 298 5.19 -17.94 4.55
N ALA A 299 4.44 -17.38 3.58
CA ALA A 299 4.22 -15.94 3.48
C ALA A 299 3.49 -15.38 4.70
N ASN A 300 3.86 -14.18 5.11
CA ASN A 300 3.16 -13.44 6.15
C ASN A 300 1.88 -12.78 5.59
N PRO A 301 0.67 -13.16 6.03
CA PRO A 301 -0.57 -12.59 5.50
C PRO A 301 -0.97 -11.27 6.19
N LEU A 302 -0.24 -10.83 7.23
CA LEU A 302 -0.67 -9.70 8.07
C LEU A 302 -0.74 -8.38 7.31
N ALA A 303 0.20 -8.09 6.38
CA ALA A 303 0.12 -6.90 5.54
C ALA A 303 -1.17 -6.86 4.70
N THR A 304 -1.58 -8.01 4.13
CA THR A 304 -2.80 -8.11 3.32
C THR A 304 -4.06 -7.99 4.19
N LEU A 305 -4.07 -8.59 5.38
CA LEU A 305 -5.15 -8.44 6.37
C LEU A 305 -5.27 -6.99 6.87
N LEU A 306 -4.16 -6.32 7.12
CA LEU A 306 -4.13 -4.90 7.49
C LEU A 306 -4.56 -4.00 6.32
N SER A 307 -4.24 -4.38 5.05
CA SER A 307 -4.77 -3.70 3.86
C SER A 307 -6.30 -3.85 3.77
N PHE A 308 -6.83 -5.02 4.13
CA PHE A 308 -8.28 -5.21 4.26
C PHE A 308 -8.89 -4.37 5.40
N ALA A 309 -8.20 -4.20 6.53
CA ALA A 309 -8.63 -3.25 7.57
C ALA A 309 -8.70 -1.80 7.04
N MET A 310 -7.74 -1.39 6.19
CA MET A 310 -7.82 -0.10 5.50
C MET A 310 -9.03 -0.04 4.54
N CYS A 311 -9.34 -1.14 3.84
CA CYS A 311 -10.53 -1.25 2.99
C CYS A 311 -11.82 -1.05 3.79
N LEU A 312 -11.96 -1.70 4.93
CA LEU A 312 -13.08 -1.51 5.86
C LEU A 312 -13.22 -0.04 6.27
N ARG A 313 -12.12 0.63 6.59
CA ARG A 313 -12.10 2.01 7.07
C ARG A 313 -12.39 3.03 5.97
N TYR A 314 -11.74 2.91 4.80
CA TYR A 314 -11.75 3.97 3.79
C TYR A 314 -12.81 3.78 2.70
N SER A 315 -13.21 2.55 2.37
CA SER A 315 -14.23 2.27 1.35
C SER A 315 -15.59 1.89 1.93
N PHE A 316 -15.61 1.22 3.09
CA PHE A 316 -16.84 0.64 3.62
C PHE A 316 -17.42 1.41 4.82
N ASP A 317 -16.69 2.41 5.33
CA ASP A 317 -17.07 3.21 6.52
C ASP A 317 -17.32 2.33 7.77
N MET A 318 -16.47 1.30 7.94
CA MET A 318 -16.54 0.30 9.00
C MET A 318 -15.32 0.44 9.93
N SER A 319 -15.13 1.62 10.52
CA SER A 319 -13.92 1.94 11.30
C SER A 319 -13.75 1.06 12.55
N ASP A 320 -14.84 0.67 13.22
CA ASP A 320 -14.78 -0.21 14.39
C ASP A 320 -14.34 -1.64 14.00
N ASP A 321 -14.86 -2.15 12.88
CA ASP A 321 -14.46 -3.46 12.36
C ASP A 321 -13.01 -3.44 11.86
N ALA A 322 -12.57 -2.35 11.24
CA ALA A 322 -11.17 -2.14 10.87
C ALA A 322 -10.24 -2.19 12.09
N ALA A 323 -10.59 -1.44 13.15
CA ALA A 323 -9.84 -1.45 14.41
C ALA A 323 -9.81 -2.83 15.07
N MET A 324 -10.90 -3.59 14.95
CA MET A 324 -10.97 -4.97 15.46
C MET A 324 -10.04 -5.91 14.71
N VAL A 325 -9.94 -5.82 13.38
CA VAL A 325 -8.98 -6.62 12.58
C VAL A 325 -7.54 -6.22 12.92
N GLU A 326 -7.23 -4.94 13.01
CA GLU A 326 -5.92 -4.44 13.43
C GLU A 326 -5.53 -4.96 14.83
N LYS A 327 -6.48 -4.92 15.77
CA LYS A 327 -6.27 -5.42 17.14
C LYS A 327 -6.08 -6.93 17.17
N ALA A 328 -6.81 -7.68 16.36
CA ALA A 328 -6.63 -9.14 16.26
C ALA A 328 -5.24 -9.50 15.73
N CYS A 329 -4.76 -8.81 14.70
CA CYS A 329 -3.39 -8.97 14.19
C CYS A 329 -2.34 -8.68 15.29
N ALA A 330 -2.52 -7.59 16.05
CA ALA A 330 -1.62 -7.25 17.15
C ALA A 330 -1.64 -8.31 18.26
N ASN A 331 -2.83 -8.78 18.68
CA ASN A 331 -2.96 -9.80 19.73
C ASN A 331 -2.27 -11.11 19.35
N VAL A 332 -2.36 -11.56 18.10
CA VAL A 332 -1.68 -12.77 17.63
C VAL A 332 -0.16 -12.65 17.81
N LEU A 333 0.39 -11.48 17.53
CA LEU A 333 1.80 -11.18 17.74
C LEU A 333 2.16 -11.08 19.24
N ASP A 334 1.29 -10.47 20.06
CA ASP A 334 1.49 -10.36 21.51
C ASP A 334 1.52 -11.73 22.19
N VAL A 335 0.74 -12.71 21.69
CA VAL A 335 0.75 -14.10 22.17
C VAL A 335 1.99 -14.87 21.73
N GLY A 336 2.75 -14.36 20.75
CA GLY A 336 4.04 -14.92 20.33
C GLY A 336 4.00 -15.77 19.06
N TYR A 337 2.94 -15.72 18.25
CA TYR A 337 2.94 -16.36 16.93
C TYR A 337 3.69 -15.52 15.90
N ARG A 338 4.49 -16.18 15.04
CA ARG A 338 5.32 -15.53 14.01
C ARG A 338 5.34 -16.34 12.73
N THR A 339 5.34 -15.66 11.60
CA THR A 339 5.80 -16.21 10.32
C THR A 339 7.32 -16.09 10.22
N GLY A 340 7.94 -16.73 9.21
CA GLY A 340 9.39 -16.84 9.13
C GLY A 340 10.12 -15.50 8.99
N ASP A 341 9.51 -14.51 8.33
CA ASP A 341 10.05 -13.17 8.09
C ASP A 341 10.17 -12.29 9.34
N ILE A 342 9.34 -12.56 10.35
CA ILE A 342 9.30 -11.83 11.63
C ILE A 342 9.65 -12.73 12.83
N MET A 343 10.30 -13.87 12.58
CA MET A 343 10.65 -14.86 13.62
C MET A 343 11.64 -14.29 14.62
N GLN A 344 11.44 -14.58 15.88
CA GLN A 344 12.28 -14.18 17.01
C GLN A 344 12.48 -15.37 17.96
N ASP A 345 13.56 -15.34 18.76
CA ASP A 345 13.84 -16.38 19.76
C ASP A 345 12.69 -16.50 20.77
N GLY A 346 12.30 -17.74 21.06
CA GLY A 346 11.23 -18.05 22.02
C GLY A 346 9.81 -17.92 21.46
N MET A 347 9.64 -17.50 20.19
CA MET A 347 8.33 -17.39 19.54
C MET A 347 7.93 -18.69 18.83
N THR A 348 6.66 -18.80 18.49
CA THR A 348 6.08 -19.98 17.81
C THR A 348 5.94 -19.71 16.32
N LEU A 349 6.68 -20.46 15.50
CA LEU A 349 6.59 -20.40 14.05
C LEU A 349 5.23 -20.97 13.59
N VAL A 350 4.55 -20.23 12.72
CA VAL A 350 3.28 -20.63 12.09
C VAL A 350 3.33 -20.43 10.58
N SER A 351 2.54 -21.20 9.85
CA SER A 351 2.35 -21.03 8.41
C SER A 351 1.43 -19.85 8.10
N THR A 352 1.34 -19.45 6.81
CA THR A 352 0.40 -18.45 6.30
C THR A 352 -1.03 -18.75 6.77
N GLN A 353 -1.50 -19.97 6.52
CA GLN A 353 -2.83 -20.43 6.90
C GLN A 353 -3.03 -20.40 8.42
N GLN A 354 -2.08 -20.91 9.19
CA GLN A 354 -2.17 -20.90 10.66
C GLN A 354 -2.23 -19.48 11.22
N MET A 355 -1.48 -18.53 10.62
CA MET A 355 -1.53 -17.13 11.04
C MET A 355 -2.94 -16.56 10.84
N GLY A 356 -3.59 -16.78 9.69
CA GLY A 356 -4.97 -16.34 9.44
C GLY A 356 -5.99 -17.01 10.37
N GLU A 357 -5.82 -18.30 10.67
CA GLU A 357 -6.63 -19.00 11.66
C GLU A 357 -6.52 -18.36 13.05
N LYS A 358 -5.29 -18.02 13.49
CA LYS A 358 -5.06 -17.32 14.76
C LYS A 358 -5.68 -15.92 14.80
N VAL A 359 -5.64 -15.18 13.70
CA VAL A 359 -6.35 -13.89 13.60
C VAL A 359 -7.86 -14.09 13.77
N CYS A 360 -8.46 -15.10 13.13
CA CYS A 360 -9.90 -15.39 13.31
C CYS A 360 -10.24 -15.85 14.75
N GLU A 361 -9.35 -16.60 15.43
CA GLU A 361 -9.51 -16.92 16.85
C GLU A 361 -9.55 -15.65 17.72
N GLU A 362 -8.67 -14.68 17.46
CA GLU A 362 -8.66 -13.39 18.16
C GLU A 362 -9.91 -12.55 17.83
N LEU A 363 -10.35 -12.52 16.57
CA LEU A 363 -11.59 -11.86 16.18
C LEU A 363 -12.80 -12.43 16.94
N ASN A 364 -12.88 -13.75 17.13
CA ASN A 364 -13.94 -14.36 17.95
C ASN A 364 -13.91 -13.90 19.41
N LYS A 365 -12.72 -13.69 20.01
CA LYS A 365 -12.58 -13.18 21.38
C LYS A 365 -12.99 -11.71 21.48
N LEU A 366 -12.65 -10.90 20.48
CA LEU A 366 -12.96 -9.47 20.45
C LEU A 366 -14.43 -9.18 20.14
N ALA A 367 -15.12 -10.11 19.46
CA ALA A 367 -16.55 -9.98 19.13
C ALA A 367 -17.49 -10.57 20.19
N ALA A 368 -16.97 -11.27 21.20
CA ALA A 368 -17.74 -11.88 22.29
C ALA A 368 -18.11 -10.83 23.36
#